data_5e5c70855ed42dce50ed28037a6b69a7
#
_entry.id   5e5c70855ed42dce50ed28037a6b69a7
#
_cell.length_a   1.000
_cell.length_b   1.000
_cell.length_c   1.000
_cell.angle_alpha   90.00
_cell.angle_beta   90.00
_cell.angle_gamma   90.00
#
_symmetry.space_group_name_H-M   'P 1'
#
loop_
_entity.id
_entity.type
_entity.pdbx_description
1 polymer ?
#
loop_
_entity_poly.entity_id
_entity_poly.type
_entity_poly.pdbx_seq_one_letter_code
_entity_poly.pdbx_strand_id
1 'polypeptide(L)'
;MRVLNTLYGLYALSIFALVIFLLFAPFIILGPTLPIRRWFGRAAVHTAFFLLGTPLRVQRHAQLPAGRCIVVTNHASYLDGILMTAALPSRYTFVVQDGAANWPVIGLIIRRMGVSFVSRSLSLIHI
;
A
#
# COMPACT_ATOMS: atom_id res chain seq x y z
N MET A 1 15.14 14.07 23.47
CA MET A 1 14.41 12.96 22.83
C MET A 1 13.20 13.42 22.01
N ARG A 2 12.31 14.29 22.49
CA ARG A 2 11.13 14.74 21.73
C ARG A 2 11.50 15.42 20.40
N VAL A 3 12.48 16.32 20.40
CA VAL A 3 12.92 17.03 19.19
C VAL A 3 13.47 16.06 18.13
N LEU A 4 14.28 15.10 18.53
CA LEU A 4 14.85 14.11 17.62
C LEU A 4 13.76 13.23 16.99
N ASN A 5 12.79 12.80 17.79
CA ASN A 5 11.65 12.02 17.28
C ASN A 5 10.78 12.84 16.31
N THR A 6 10.59 14.12 16.58
CA THR A 6 9.85 15.01 15.68
C THR A 6 10.61 15.22 14.37
N LEU A 7 11.91 15.43 14.41
CA LEU A 7 12.75 15.58 13.22
C LEU A 7 12.74 14.30 12.37
N TYR A 8 12.87 13.13 13.02
CA TYR A 8 12.79 11.86 12.30
C TYR A 8 11.39 11.64 11.72
N GLY A 9 10.32 11.97 12.43
CA GLY A 9 8.96 11.90 11.93
C GLY A 9 8.72 12.77 10.70
N LEU A 10 9.22 14.01 10.71
CA LEU A 10 9.16 14.90 9.55
C LEU A 10 9.98 14.37 8.37
N TYR A 11 11.16 13.87 8.64
CA TYR A 11 11.98 13.21 7.62
C TYR A 11 11.24 12.02 7.00
N ALA A 12 10.70 11.13 7.84
CA ALA A 12 9.96 9.95 7.40
C ALA A 12 8.76 10.32 6.52
N LEU A 13 7.95 11.29 6.96
CA LEU A 13 6.81 11.78 6.20
C LEU A 13 7.23 12.37 4.85
N SER A 14 8.30 13.15 4.84
CA SER A 14 8.85 13.76 3.62
C SER A 14 9.34 12.69 2.64
N ILE A 15 10.06 11.68 3.10
CA ILE A 15 10.53 10.56 2.27
C ILE A 15 9.35 9.79 1.69
N PHE A 16 8.35 9.45 2.51
CA PHE A 16 7.16 8.76 2.02
C PHE A 16 6.43 9.58 0.95
N ALA A 17 6.21 10.87 1.19
CA ALA A 17 5.54 11.74 0.23
C ALA A 17 6.34 11.86 -1.07
N LEU A 18 7.64 12.09 -0.99
CA LEU A 18 8.51 12.24 -2.17
C LEU A 18 8.58 10.94 -2.99
N VAL A 19 8.81 9.81 -2.34
CA VAL A 19 8.94 8.52 -3.02
C VAL A 19 7.60 8.12 -3.64
N ILE A 20 6.53 8.14 -2.89
CA ILE A 20 5.23 7.65 -3.37
C ILE A 20 4.65 8.60 -4.41
N PHE A 21 4.58 9.90 -4.13
CA PHE A 21 3.86 10.84 -4.99
C PHE A 21 4.71 11.39 -6.15
N LEU A 22 5.98 11.68 -5.91
CA LEU A 22 6.81 12.29 -6.94
C LEU A 22 7.53 11.25 -7.80
N LEU A 23 8.10 10.22 -7.18
CA LEU A 23 8.91 9.25 -7.91
C LEU A 23 8.09 8.13 -8.54
N PHE A 24 7.16 7.53 -7.80
CA PHE A 24 6.45 6.32 -8.26
C PHE A 24 5.01 6.54 -8.75
N ALA A 25 4.29 7.55 -8.25
CA ALA A 25 2.91 7.79 -8.66
C ALA A 25 2.75 7.97 -10.19
N PRO A 26 3.62 8.70 -10.91
CA PRO A 26 3.52 8.80 -12.36
C PRO A 26 3.58 7.43 -13.06
N PHE A 27 4.45 6.54 -12.61
CA PHE A 27 4.58 5.20 -13.18
C PHE A 27 3.39 4.29 -12.85
N ILE A 28 2.81 4.45 -11.67
CA ILE A 28 1.59 3.73 -11.29
C ILE A 28 0.40 4.22 -12.11
N ILE A 29 0.27 5.53 -12.27
CA ILE A 29 -0.85 6.14 -12.99
C ILE A 29 -0.77 5.85 -14.49
N LEU A 30 0.41 6.00 -15.09
CA LEU A 30 0.64 5.84 -16.51
C LEU A 30 0.96 4.41 -16.94
N GLY A 31 1.24 3.52 -16.02
CA GLY A 31 1.60 2.13 -16.31
C GLY A 31 0.57 1.47 -17.25
N PRO A 32 1.01 0.74 -18.27
CA PRO A 32 0.12 0.20 -19.30
C PRO A 32 -0.73 -0.97 -18.80
N THR A 33 -0.21 -1.76 -17.89
CA THR A 33 -0.89 -2.95 -17.38
C THR A 33 -0.98 -2.97 -15.86
N LEU A 34 -1.97 -3.69 -15.36
CA LEU A 34 -2.21 -3.81 -13.92
C LEU A 34 -1.05 -4.44 -13.15
N PRO A 35 -0.40 -5.53 -13.63
CA PRO A 35 0.76 -6.10 -12.96
C PRO A 35 1.93 -5.10 -12.85
N ILE A 36 2.18 -4.30 -13.89
CA ILE A 36 3.23 -3.28 -13.90
C ILE A 36 2.94 -2.21 -12.84
N ARG A 37 1.71 -1.70 -12.78
CA ARG A 37 1.30 -0.70 -11.79
C ARG A 37 1.49 -1.21 -10.36
N ARG A 38 1.08 -2.45 -10.09
CA ARG A 38 1.24 -3.09 -8.78
C ARG A 38 2.70 -3.34 -8.45
N TRP A 39 3.52 -3.67 -9.44
CA TRP A 39 4.96 -3.81 -9.24
C TRP A 39 5.60 -2.49 -8.81
N PHE A 40 5.25 -1.39 -9.46
CA PHE A 40 5.71 -0.05 -9.07
C PHE A 40 5.21 0.34 -7.67
N GLY A 41 3.97 0.05 -7.32
CA GLY A 41 3.46 0.27 -5.97
C GLY A 41 4.25 -0.48 -4.91
N ARG A 42 4.57 -1.75 -5.16
CA ARG A 42 5.41 -2.56 -4.30
C ARG A 42 6.83 -2.00 -4.19
N ALA A 43 7.45 -1.66 -5.32
CA ALA A 43 8.77 -1.07 -5.36
C ALA A 43 8.83 0.27 -4.60
N ALA A 44 7.79 1.10 -4.69
CA ALA A 44 7.69 2.36 -3.97
C ALA A 44 7.76 2.16 -2.46
N VAL A 45 7.01 1.19 -1.93
CA VAL A 45 7.01 0.90 -0.49
C VAL A 45 8.37 0.38 -0.03
N HIS A 46 8.96 -0.57 -0.75
CA HIS A 46 10.31 -1.07 -0.42
C HIS A 46 11.36 0.03 -0.45
N THR A 47 11.32 0.91 -1.45
CA THR A 47 12.25 2.03 -1.58
C THR A 47 12.08 3.02 -0.43
N ALA A 48 10.84 3.38 -0.08
CA ALA A 48 10.57 4.29 1.03
C ALA A 48 11.13 3.75 2.35
N PHE A 49 10.84 2.50 2.68
CA PHE A 49 11.35 1.88 3.91
C PHE A 49 12.87 1.70 3.91
N PHE A 50 13.45 1.43 2.76
CA PHE A 50 14.91 1.37 2.63
C PHE A 50 15.57 2.73 2.94
N LEU A 51 15.04 3.82 2.38
CA LEU A 51 15.55 5.17 2.63
C LEU A 51 15.34 5.65 4.06
N LEU A 52 14.35 5.10 4.77
CA LEU A 52 14.13 5.35 6.19
C LEU A 52 15.13 4.61 7.10
N GLY A 53 15.99 3.76 6.56
CA GLY A 53 16.89 2.92 7.34
C GLY A 53 16.20 1.71 7.99
N THR A 54 14.97 1.41 7.60
CA THR A 54 14.16 0.28 8.11
C THR A 54 13.74 -0.64 6.98
N PRO A 55 14.67 -1.33 6.29
CA PRO A 55 14.34 -2.15 5.14
C PRO A 55 13.36 -3.27 5.51
N LEU A 56 12.35 -3.46 4.69
CA LEU A 56 11.33 -4.48 4.90
C LEU A 56 11.88 -5.87 4.55
N ARG A 57 11.73 -6.79 5.48
CA ARG A 57 12.03 -8.22 5.27
C ARG A 57 10.75 -9.01 5.39
N VAL A 58 10.36 -9.67 4.31
CA VAL A 58 9.18 -10.52 4.27
C VAL A 58 9.59 -11.96 4.57
N GLN A 59 9.18 -12.47 5.72
CA GLN A 59 9.37 -13.87 6.10
C GLN A 59 8.06 -14.63 5.86
N ARG A 60 8.13 -15.67 5.06
CA ARG A 60 7.00 -16.54 4.77
C ARG A 60 7.26 -17.92 5.35
N HIS A 61 6.47 -18.29 6.34
CA HIS A 61 6.54 -19.64 6.93
C HIS A 61 5.83 -20.70 6.06
N ALA A 62 4.91 -20.25 5.19
CA ALA A 62 4.24 -21.10 4.21
C ALA A 62 4.23 -20.41 2.84
N GLN A 63 4.26 -21.22 1.78
CA GLN A 63 4.09 -20.69 0.43
C GLN A 63 2.63 -20.30 0.20
N LEU A 64 2.44 -19.14 -0.44
CA LEU A 64 1.11 -18.73 -0.86
C LEU A 64 0.61 -19.66 -1.97
N PRO A 65 -0.67 -20.09 -1.93
CA PRO A 65 -1.24 -20.94 -2.96
C PRO A 65 -1.05 -20.35 -4.36
N ALA A 66 -0.77 -21.20 -5.34
CA ALA A 66 -0.64 -20.76 -6.73
C ALA A 66 -1.99 -20.34 -7.34
N GLY A 67 -3.09 -20.92 -6.86
CA GLY A 67 -4.45 -20.63 -7.31
C GLY A 67 -5.06 -19.37 -6.69
N ARG A 68 -6.36 -19.20 -6.90
CA ARG A 68 -7.13 -18.13 -6.29
C ARG A 68 -7.25 -18.36 -4.79
N CYS A 69 -6.89 -17.38 -4.01
CA CYS A 69 -7.03 -17.43 -2.54
C CYS A 69 -7.34 -16.04 -1.98
N ILE A 70 -7.91 -16.04 -0.79
CA ILE A 70 -8.17 -14.83 -0.01
C ILE A 70 -7.18 -14.83 1.14
N VAL A 71 -6.49 -13.71 1.33
CA VAL A 71 -5.58 -13.48 2.45
C VAL A 71 -6.27 -12.54 3.42
N VAL A 72 -6.41 -12.98 4.66
CA VAL A 72 -6.98 -12.19 5.74
C VAL A 72 -5.87 -11.88 6.74
N THR A 73 -5.77 -10.63 7.15
CA THR A 73 -4.77 -10.17 8.12
C THR A 73 -5.41 -9.37 9.23
N ASN A 74 -4.76 -9.33 10.39
CA ASN A 74 -5.12 -8.38 11.41
C ASN A 74 -4.86 -6.96 10.90
N HIS A 75 -5.81 -6.06 11.14
CA HIS A 75 -5.72 -4.67 10.70
C HIS A 75 -5.78 -3.75 11.91
N ALA A 76 -4.63 -3.22 12.30
CA ALA A 76 -4.49 -2.36 13.47
C ALA A 76 -4.04 -0.93 13.12
N SER A 77 -3.54 -0.70 11.90
CA SER A 77 -2.94 0.57 11.50
C SER A 77 -3.17 0.88 10.02
N TYR A 78 -3.19 2.14 9.67
CA TYR A 78 -3.18 2.58 8.26
C TYR A 78 -1.93 2.10 7.49
N LEU A 79 -0.84 1.79 8.20
CA LEU A 79 0.38 1.24 7.60
C LEU A 79 0.21 -0.19 7.11
N ASP A 80 -0.76 -0.94 7.62
CA ASP A 80 -0.92 -2.35 7.27
C ASP A 80 -1.18 -2.55 5.78
N GLY A 81 -2.00 -1.70 5.16
CA GLY A 81 -2.22 -1.72 3.72
C GLY A 81 -0.95 -1.48 2.90
N ILE A 82 -0.11 -0.56 3.37
CA ILE A 82 1.18 -0.25 2.77
C ILE A 82 2.14 -1.45 2.91
N LEU A 83 2.24 -2.01 4.12
CA LEU A 83 3.09 -3.16 4.41
C LEU A 83 2.65 -4.40 3.61
N MET A 84 1.34 -4.63 3.49
CA MET A 84 0.81 -5.75 2.70
C MET A 84 1.07 -5.56 1.21
N THR A 85 1.07 -4.33 0.70
CA THR A 85 1.47 -4.04 -0.68
C THR A 85 2.91 -4.45 -0.94
N ALA A 86 3.81 -4.28 0.02
CA ALA A 86 5.19 -4.73 -0.07
C ALA A 86 5.34 -6.25 0.13
N ALA A 87 4.54 -6.84 1.01
CA ALA A 87 4.66 -8.24 1.40
C ALA A 87 4.06 -9.22 0.39
N LEU A 88 2.93 -8.87 -0.22
CA LEU A 88 2.24 -9.77 -1.15
C LEU A 88 2.76 -9.61 -2.59
N PRO A 89 2.77 -10.69 -3.39
CA PRO A 89 3.04 -10.62 -4.81
C PRO A 89 2.06 -9.70 -5.55
N SER A 90 2.47 -9.15 -6.68
CA SER A 90 1.67 -8.20 -7.47
C SER A 90 0.37 -8.77 -8.05
N ARG A 91 0.19 -10.09 -8.00
CA ARG A 91 -1.07 -10.75 -8.40
C ARG A 91 -2.23 -10.50 -7.44
N TYR A 92 -1.93 -10.13 -6.18
CA TYR A 92 -2.97 -9.85 -5.18
C TYR A 92 -3.52 -8.44 -5.35
N THR A 93 -4.80 -8.30 -5.08
CA THR A 93 -5.48 -7.02 -4.96
C THR A 93 -6.02 -6.86 -3.54
N PHE A 94 -6.46 -5.66 -3.20
CA PHE A 94 -6.96 -5.34 -1.87
C PHE A 94 -8.43 -4.97 -1.93
N VAL A 95 -9.10 -5.18 -0.81
CA VAL A 95 -10.43 -4.63 -0.55
C VAL A 95 -10.25 -3.49 0.44
N VAL A 96 -10.65 -2.29 0.04
CA VAL A 96 -10.46 -1.06 0.81
C VAL A 96 -11.82 -0.37 0.99
N GLN A 97 -11.97 0.33 2.09
CA GLN A 97 -13.17 1.14 2.34
C GLN A 97 -13.28 2.26 1.30
N ASP A 98 -14.50 2.51 0.82
CA ASP A 98 -14.79 3.49 -0.24
C ASP A 98 -14.35 4.93 0.10
N GLY A 99 -14.29 5.31 1.37
CA GLY A 99 -13.80 6.62 1.79
C GLY A 99 -12.38 6.95 1.29
N ALA A 100 -11.51 5.95 1.17
CA ALA A 100 -10.16 6.15 0.64
C ALA A 100 -10.14 6.50 -0.86
N ALA A 101 -11.17 6.13 -1.61
CA ALA A 101 -11.29 6.47 -3.02
C ALA A 101 -11.45 7.97 -3.28
N ASN A 102 -11.92 8.72 -2.29
CA ASN A 102 -12.17 10.15 -2.38
C ASN A 102 -10.95 11.01 -2.02
N TRP A 103 -9.87 10.39 -1.52
CA TRP A 103 -8.65 11.11 -1.23
C TRP A 103 -7.98 11.55 -2.52
N PRO A 104 -7.54 12.83 -2.63
CA PRO A 104 -6.84 13.29 -3.82
C PRO A 104 -5.53 12.51 -3.97
N VAL A 105 -5.10 12.27 -5.18
CA VAL A 105 -3.90 11.51 -5.56
C VAL A 105 -3.89 10.06 -5.05
N ILE A 106 -4.02 9.83 -3.74
CA ILE A 106 -4.07 8.49 -3.13
C ILE A 106 -5.24 7.68 -3.72
N GLY A 107 -6.42 8.26 -3.81
CA GLY A 107 -7.58 7.62 -4.45
C GLY A 107 -7.31 7.25 -5.89
N LEU A 108 -6.64 8.09 -6.64
CA LEU A 108 -6.25 7.80 -8.02
C LEU A 108 -5.23 6.64 -8.09
N ILE A 109 -4.21 6.66 -7.24
CA ILE A 109 -3.18 5.61 -7.18
C ILE A 109 -3.83 4.24 -6.91
N ILE A 110 -4.64 4.13 -5.85
CA ILE A 110 -5.25 2.86 -5.47
C ILE A 110 -6.26 2.35 -6.50
N ARG A 111 -7.01 3.24 -7.14
CA ARG A 111 -7.88 2.87 -8.28
C ARG A 111 -7.07 2.32 -9.45
N ARG A 112 -5.97 2.96 -9.79
CA ARG A 112 -5.08 2.50 -10.87
C ARG A 112 -4.39 1.18 -10.56
N MET A 113 -4.21 0.85 -9.28
CA MET A 113 -3.71 -0.45 -8.83
C MET A 113 -4.77 -1.56 -8.83
N GLY A 114 -6.02 -1.25 -9.20
CA GLY A 114 -7.10 -2.23 -9.31
C GLY A 114 -7.62 -2.72 -7.95
N VAL A 115 -7.68 -1.83 -6.98
CA VAL A 115 -8.24 -2.10 -5.65
C VAL A 115 -9.76 -2.14 -5.74
N SER A 116 -10.40 -3.06 -5.03
CA SER A 116 -11.85 -3.12 -4.89
C SER A 116 -12.30 -2.29 -3.68
N PHE A 117 -13.37 -1.54 -3.85
CA PHE A 117 -13.93 -0.71 -2.80
C PHE A 117 -15.20 -1.32 -2.22
N VAL A 118 -15.33 -1.24 -0.89
CA VAL A 118 -16.51 -1.72 -0.17
C VAL A 118 -17.05 -0.59 0.70
N SER A 119 -18.37 -0.39 0.62
CA SER A 119 -19.06 0.57 1.46
C SER A 119 -19.29 -0.01 2.86
N ARG A 120 -18.94 0.77 3.88
CA ARG A 120 -19.14 0.39 5.28
C ARG A 120 -20.63 0.22 5.63
N SER A 121 -21.51 0.98 4.99
CA SER A 121 -22.95 0.91 5.21
C SER A 121 -23.55 -0.43 4.78
N LEU A 122 -23.02 -1.05 3.72
CA LEU A 122 -23.50 -2.34 3.23
C LEU A 122 -23.11 -3.49 4.17
N SER A 123 -21.98 -3.41 4.85
CA SER A 123 -21.54 -4.44 5.80
C SER A 123 -22.43 -4.51 7.06
N LEU A 124 -23.10 -3.41 7.43
CA LEU A 124 -24.03 -3.37 8.55
C LEU A 124 -25.42 -3.93 8.22
N ILE A 125 -25.80 -3.96 6.95
CA ILE A 125 -27.11 -4.46 6.50
C ILE A 125 -27.12 -6.00 6.40
N HIS A 126 -25.95 -6.61 6.23
CA HIS A 126 -25.80 -8.07 6.07
C HIS A 126 -25.44 -8.81 7.38
N ILE A 127 -25.34 -8.11 8.47
CA ILE A 127 -25.19 -8.68 9.81
C ILE A 127 -26.55 -8.71 10.50
#